data_b2d9ecde5b1884ef135567225b8980d8
#
_entry.id   b2d9ecde5b1884ef135567225b8980d8
#
_cell.length_a   1.000
_cell.length_b   1.000
_cell.length_c   1.000
_cell.angle_alpha   90.00
_cell.angle_beta   90.00
_cell.angle_gamma   90.00
#
_symmetry.space_group_name_H-M   'P 1'
#
loop_
_entity.id
_entity.type
_entity.pdbx_description
1 polymer ?
#
loop_
_entity_poly.entity_id
_entity_poly.type
_entity_poly.pdbx_seq_one_letter_code
_entity_poly.pdbx_strand_id
1 'polypeptide(L)'
;MTNMVKDIAATAESSPDETAVGFRGQEWSYEQLWGMVSRFAAGLEDHGVEPGDRVAVYLPNLPQFVTAFQGTLHAGGIVVPMNPQYKTREISHLLGDSGATVVVALADLVPFVDSVRDETDVEHVVSVGGEAEGAIPFEEFLADEGTEIVERDDDDVAVQPYTSGTTGKPKGVLLTHHNLAWDARATARLMPDGVRPDDKYLGVLPLFHIYGMTVTMIGTLFEGGSYYPLPSWDAAESLALIESEELTVLHGVPAMFNDLINFEDADEYDTSSIRFANSGGSSLPIEVMRQFESLFGVELYEGYGLTEGSPVTHANYPGTRRPGSIGKPLDGLDTRIVDENFEDVPPVEKGPVNEAEIDLDEITGELVIHGPNVMKGYHGLPDANEKAFTEADGKRWYHTGDIGYRDEDDFYYIVDREKHMIVTGGYNVYPREIEELLFEHPDIADAAVVGIPDERRGETVKAFVVPVPDAEVTPEAVKAYCLENLAEYKHPREVSFIDELPRTTTGKVQKFELRERDAAIRGDNK
;
A
#
# COMPACT_ATOMS: atom_id res chain seq x y z
N MET A 1 -25.63 2.07 -4.67
CA MET A 1 -25.27 0.72 -4.23
C MET A 1 -25.16 0.78 -2.74
N THR A 2 -25.68 -0.16 -2.09
CA THR A 2 -25.75 -0.17 -0.69
C THR A 2 -24.64 -1.05 -0.14
N ASN A 3 -24.39 -1.92 0.46
CA ASN A 3 -23.25 -2.68 0.93
C ASN A 3 -22.41 -3.29 -0.22
N MET A 4 -21.09 -2.99 -0.27
CA MET A 4 -20.18 -3.46 -1.34
C MET A 4 -20.04 -5.00 -1.39
N VAL A 5 -20.34 -5.71 -0.32
CA VAL A 5 -20.29 -7.18 -0.30
C VAL A 5 -21.29 -7.81 -1.29
N LYS A 6 -22.30 -7.05 -1.73
CA LYS A 6 -23.24 -7.50 -2.76
C LYS A 6 -22.61 -7.80 -4.12
N ASP A 7 -21.43 -7.21 -4.40
CA ASP A 7 -20.70 -7.50 -5.63
C ASP A 7 -20.15 -8.93 -5.61
N ILE A 8 -19.55 -9.36 -4.48
CA ILE A 8 -19.10 -10.76 -4.34
C ILE A 8 -20.29 -11.73 -4.29
N ALA A 9 -21.39 -11.34 -3.64
CA ALA A 9 -22.61 -12.14 -3.66
C ALA A 9 -23.12 -12.36 -5.10
N ALA A 10 -23.13 -11.32 -5.92
CA ALA A 10 -23.52 -11.40 -7.32
C ALA A 10 -22.57 -12.29 -8.14
N THR A 11 -21.26 -12.21 -7.88
CA THR A 11 -20.27 -13.09 -8.51
C THR A 11 -20.47 -14.55 -8.08
N ALA A 12 -20.70 -14.80 -6.79
CA ALA A 12 -21.00 -16.14 -6.28
C ALA A 12 -22.30 -16.74 -6.88
N GLU A 13 -23.31 -15.90 -7.16
CA GLU A 13 -24.54 -16.32 -7.83
C GLU A 13 -24.32 -16.62 -9.32
N SER A 14 -23.50 -15.80 -10.01
CA SER A 14 -23.27 -15.95 -11.46
C SER A 14 -22.22 -17.00 -11.82
N SER A 15 -21.26 -17.27 -10.94
CA SER A 15 -20.10 -18.14 -11.16
C SER A 15 -19.81 -19.03 -9.94
N PRO A 16 -20.78 -19.79 -9.42
CA PRO A 16 -20.68 -20.51 -8.14
C PRO A 16 -19.56 -21.55 -8.09
N ASP A 17 -19.30 -22.21 -9.22
CA ASP A 17 -18.32 -23.32 -9.32
C ASP A 17 -16.90 -22.84 -9.63
N GLU A 18 -16.69 -21.56 -10.03
CA GLU A 18 -15.37 -21.02 -10.31
C GLU A 18 -14.56 -20.83 -9.03
N THR A 19 -13.23 -21.00 -9.12
CA THR A 19 -12.34 -20.81 -7.98
C THR A 19 -12.29 -19.35 -7.55
N ALA A 20 -12.65 -19.07 -6.31
CA ALA A 20 -12.51 -17.74 -5.70
C ALA A 20 -11.18 -17.57 -4.97
N VAL A 21 -10.77 -18.57 -4.20
CA VAL A 21 -9.53 -18.54 -3.38
C VAL A 21 -8.78 -19.86 -3.53
N GLY A 22 -7.49 -19.80 -3.84
CA GLY A 22 -6.58 -20.95 -3.84
C GLY A 22 -5.51 -20.78 -2.77
N PHE A 23 -5.26 -21.80 -1.93
CA PHE A 23 -4.25 -21.75 -0.88
C PHE A 23 -3.66 -23.12 -0.57
N ARG A 24 -2.35 -23.27 -0.74
CA ARG A 24 -1.60 -24.52 -0.43
C ARG A 24 -2.20 -25.77 -1.08
N GLY A 25 -2.60 -25.64 -2.35
CA GLY A 25 -3.18 -26.74 -3.12
C GLY A 25 -4.64 -27.08 -2.78
N GLN A 26 -5.31 -26.26 -1.97
CA GLN A 26 -6.76 -26.29 -1.76
C GLN A 26 -7.39 -25.12 -2.48
N GLU A 27 -8.55 -25.35 -3.06
CA GLU A 27 -9.34 -24.31 -3.72
C GLU A 27 -10.74 -24.25 -3.11
N TRP A 28 -11.25 -23.04 -2.97
CA TRP A 28 -12.62 -22.77 -2.59
C TRP A 28 -13.33 -22.07 -3.74
N SER A 29 -14.46 -22.63 -4.15
CA SER A 29 -15.29 -21.98 -5.15
C SER A 29 -15.98 -20.72 -4.57
N TYR A 30 -16.53 -19.90 -5.45
CA TYR A 30 -17.31 -18.73 -5.04
C TYR A 30 -18.51 -19.11 -4.15
N GLU A 31 -19.20 -20.23 -4.44
CA GLU A 31 -20.27 -20.74 -3.57
C GLU A 31 -19.76 -21.13 -2.18
N GLN A 32 -18.61 -21.82 -2.12
CA GLN A 32 -18.00 -22.21 -0.85
C GLN A 32 -17.52 -21.01 -0.03
N LEU A 33 -16.83 -20.06 -0.68
CA LEU A 33 -16.39 -18.82 -0.04
C LEU A 33 -17.60 -18.05 0.50
N TRP A 34 -18.63 -17.87 -0.32
CA TRP A 34 -19.85 -17.15 0.06
C TRP A 34 -20.58 -17.81 1.24
N GLY A 35 -20.64 -19.14 1.24
CA GLY A 35 -21.17 -19.90 2.38
C GLY A 35 -20.42 -19.65 3.68
N MET A 36 -19.08 -19.60 3.63
CA MET A 36 -18.26 -19.26 4.80
C MET A 36 -18.47 -17.80 5.23
N VAL A 37 -18.52 -16.86 4.30
CA VAL A 37 -18.76 -15.43 4.55
C VAL A 37 -20.09 -15.20 5.25
N SER A 38 -21.18 -15.79 4.74
CA SER A 38 -22.53 -15.65 5.33
C SER A 38 -22.62 -16.28 6.72
N ARG A 39 -21.97 -17.44 6.95
CA ARG A 39 -21.91 -18.11 8.27
C ARG A 39 -21.05 -17.36 9.27
N PHE A 40 -19.97 -16.70 8.82
CA PHE A 40 -19.17 -15.83 9.69
C PHE A 40 -19.96 -14.59 10.10
N ALA A 41 -20.72 -14.00 9.16
CA ALA A 41 -21.62 -12.88 9.47
C ALA A 41 -22.66 -13.26 10.52
N ALA A 42 -23.31 -14.43 10.37
CA ALA A 42 -24.24 -14.96 11.38
C ALA A 42 -23.56 -15.18 12.73
N GLY A 43 -22.32 -15.69 12.75
CA GLY A 43 -21.51 -15.80 13.96
C GLY A 43 -21.27 -14.44 14.64
N LEU A 44 -21.05 -13.37 13.88
CA LEU A 44 -20.94 -12.01 14.44
C LEU A 44 -22.26 -11.55 15.06
N GLU A 45 -23.40 -11.77 14.39
CA GLU A 45 -24.75 -11.45 14.91
C GLU A 45 -25.04 -12.23 16.21
N ASP A 46 -24.73 -13.52 16.26
CA ASP A 46 -24.92 -14.37 17.44
C ASP A 46 -24.09 -13.90 18.66
N HIS A 47 -22.96 -13.20 18.39
CA HIS A 47 -22.10 -12.60 19.41
C HIS A 47 -22.36 -11.10 19.63
N GLY A 48 -23.51 -10.59 19.19
CA GLY A 48 -24.02 -9.26 19.51
C GLY A 48 -23.40 -8.11 18.71
N VAL A 49 -22.69 -8.39 17.60
CA VAL A 49 -22.17 -7.35 16.71
C VAL A 49 -23.33 -6.70 15.95
N GLU A 50 -23.46 -5.39 16.10
CA GLU A 50 -24.47 -4.58 15.42
C GLU A 50 -23.89 -3.86 14.20
N PRO A 51 -24.72 -3.44 13.22
CA PRO A 51 -24.26 -2.67 12.07
C PRO A 51 -23.53 -1.38 12.48
N GLY A 52 -22.28 -1.23 12.01
CA GLY A 52 -21.40 -0.12 12.37
C GLY A 52 -20.39 -0.42 13.48
N ASP A 53 -20.49 -1.57 14.13
CA ASP A 53 -19.46 -2.05 15.05
C ASP A 53 -18.18 -2.44 14.32
N ARG A 54 -17.05 -2.39 15.02
CA ARG A 54 -15.74 -2.69 14.45
C ARG A 54 -15.30 -4.09 14.78
N VAL A 55 -14.83 -4.78 13.73
CA VAL A 55 -14.20 -6.09 13.82
C VAL A 55 -12.75 -5.95 13.38
N ALA A 56 -11.81 -6.17 14.29
CA ALA A 56 -10.39 -6.15 14.00
C ALA A 56 -9.95 -7.47 13.35
N VAL A 57 -9.24 -7.39 12.22
CA VAL A 57 -8.68 -8.56 11.53
C VAL A 57 -7.16 -8.50 11.63
N TYR A 58 -6.61 -9.31 12.55
CA TYR A 58 -5.19 -9.36 12.91
C TYR A 58 -4.57 -10.65 12.37
N LEU A 59 -4.61 -10.76 11.03
CA LEU A 59 -4.19 -11.94 10.27
C LEU A 59 -3.23 -11.57 9.13
N PRO A 60 -2.30 -12.47 8.75
CA PRO A 60 -1.61 -12.38 7.47
C PRO A 60 -2.56 -12.75 6.32
N ASN A 61 -2.02 -12.83 5.10
CA ASN A 61 -2.78 -13.23 3.90
C ASN A 61 -3.19 -14.71 4.00
N LEU A 62 -4.41 -14.94 4.41
CA LEU A 62 -5.02 -16.26 4.58
C LEU A 62 -6.46 -16.26 4.05
N PRO A 63 -7.02 -17.42 3.67
CA PRO A 63 -8.44 -17.52 3.32
C PRO A 63 -9.37 -17.01 4.43
N GLN A 64 -9.00 -17.20 5.70
CA GLN A 64 -9.75 -16.70 6.85
C GLN A 64 -9.77 -15.16 6.93
N PHE A 65 -8.72 -14.47 6.43
CA PHE A 65 -8.77 -13.02 6.30
C PHE A 65 -9.88 -12.61 5.33
N VAL A 66 -9.94 -13.25 4.15
CA VAL A 66 -10.97 -12.99 3.13
C VAL A 66 -12.37 -13.22 3.72
N THR A 67 -12.57 -14.35 4.41
CA THR A 67 -13.85 -14.70 5.03
C THR A 67 -14.25 -13.71 6.14
N ALA A 68 -13.31 -13.37 7.04
CA ALA A 68 -13.59 -12.43 8.13
C ALA A 68 -13.85 -11.01 7.60
N PHE A 69 -13.10 -10.56 6.61
CA PHE A 69 -13.29 -9.26 5.95
C PHE A 69 -14.68 -9.16 5.34
N GLN A 70 -15.01 -10.08 4.43
CA GLN A 70 -16.29 -10.05 3.72
C GLN A 70 -17.48 -10.34 4.65
N GLY A 71 -17.31 -11.23 5.62
CA GLY A 71 -18.35 -11.54 6.62
C GLY A 71 -18.63 -10.38 7.55
N THR A 72 -17.63 -9.59 7.92
CA THR A 72 -17.82 -8.35 8.68
C THR A 72 -18.64 -7.34 7.88
N LEU A 73 -18.34 -7.14 6.61
CA LEU A 73 -19.11 -6.26 5.73
C LEU A 73 -20.53 -6.80 5.49
N HIS A 74 -20.69 -8.13 5.40
CA HIS A 74 -21.98 -8.79 5.27
C HIS A 74 -22.89 -8.52 6.47
N ALA A 75 -22.35 -8.59 7.69
CA ALA A 75 -23.03 -8.22 8.94
C ALA A 75 -23.22 -6.70 9.12
N GLY A 76 -22.79 -5.88 8.16
CA GLY A 76 -22.86 -4.42 8.24
C GLY A 76 -21.83 -3.78 9.17
N GLY A 77 -20.83 -4.54 9.64
CA GLY A 77 -19.74 -4.07 10.48
C GLY A 77 -18.66 -3.30 9.71
N ILE A 78 -17.70 -2.76 10.45
CA ILE A 78 -16.54 -2.02 9.93
C ILE A 78 -15.28 -2.85 10.17
N VAL A 79 -14.52 -3.14 9.12
CA VAL A 79 -13.27 -3.89 9.25
C VAL A 79 -12.14 -2.97 9.71
N VAL A 80 -11.42 -3.40 10.76
CA VAL A 80 -10.17 -2.76 11.21
C VAL A 80 -9.01 -3.71 10.90
N PRO A 81 -8.33 -3.54 9.75
CA PRO A 81 -7.23 -4.42 9.40
C PRO A 81 -5.98 -4.09 10.23
N MET A 82 -5.35 -5.11 10.79
CA MET A 82 -4.19 -4.96 11.67
C MET A 82 -3.00 -5.77 11.14
N ASN A 83 -1.82 -5.14 11.16
CA ASN A 83 -0.58 -5.81 10.79
C ASN A 83 -0.24 -6.91 11.81
N PRO A 84 -0.09 -8.19 11.41
CA PRO A 84 0.20 -9.31 12.32
C PRO A 84 1.59 -9.22 13.00
N GLN A 85 2.44 -8.27 12.60
CA GLN A 85 3.71 -7.99 13.26
C GLN A 85 3.58 -6.99 14.43
N TYR A 86 2.43 -6.34 14.60
CA TYR A 86 2.18 -5.43 15.71
C TYR A 86 2.24 -6.18 17.05
N LYS A 87 2.65 -5.46 18.08
CA LYS A 87 2.75 -5.97 19.44
C LYS A 87 1.87 -5.14 20.39
N THR A 88 1.88 -5.49 21.65
CA THR A 88 1.02 -4.91 22.68
C THR A 88 0.79 -3.41 22.56
N ARG A 89 1.86 -2.60 22.30
CA ARG A 89 1.73 -1.14 22.26
C ARG A 89 0.90 -0.64 21.07
N GLU A 90 1.16 -1.19 19.87
CA GLU A 90 0.42 -0.81 18.67
C GLU A 90 -1.03 -1.32 18.76
N ILE A 91 -1.19 -2.56 19.21
CA ILE A 91 -2.51 -3.21 19.38
C ILE A 91 -3.38 -2.43 20.36
N SER A 92 -2.82 -2.05 21.53
CA SER A 92 -3.53 -1.23 22.54
C SER A 92 -4.02 0.09 21.94
N HIS A 93 -3.18 0.75 21.11
CA HIS A 93 -3.59 1.98 20.47
C HIS A 93 -4.72 1.76 19.45
N LEU A 94 -4.56 0.78 18.54
CA LEU A 94 -5.54 0.55 17.47
C LEU A 94 -6.89 0.08 18.02
N LEU A 95 -6.90 -0.88 18.94
CA LEU A 95 -8.12 -1.38 19.54
C LEU A 95 -8.82 -0.33 20.41
N GLY A 96 -8.05 0.45 21.19
CA GLY A 96 -8.61 1.52 22.01
C GLY A 96 -9.13 2.71 21.21
N ASP A 97 -8.51 3.05 20.07
CA ASP A 97 -8.97 4.15 19.19
C ASP A 97 -10.16 3.71 18.33
N SER A 98 -10.14 2.48 17.81
CA SER A 98 -11.22 1.98 16.94
C SER A 98 -12.47 1.60 17.73
N GLY A 99 -12.34 1.15 18.98
CA GLY A 99 -13.45 0.56 19.76
C GLY A 99 -13.91 -0.78 19.17
N ALA A 100 -12.99 -1.59 18.62
CA ALA A 100 -13.32 -2.89 18.09
C ALA A 100 -13.77 -3.85 19.19
N THR A 101 -14.93 -4.51 18.99
CA THR A 101 -15.52 -5.44 19.95
C THR A 101 -15.15 -6.90 19.69
N VAL A 102 -14.81 -7.22 18.44
CA VAL A 102 -14.35 -8.56 18.03
C VAL A 102 -12.96 -8.45 17.41
N VAL A 103 -12.07 -9.39 17.73
CA VAL A 103 -10.74 -9.52 17.11
C VAL A 103 -10.59 -10.92 16.54
N VAL A 104 -10.30 -11.01 15.24
CA VAL A 104 -9.93 -12.27 14.57
C VAL A 104 -8.42 -12.32 14.44
N ALA A 105 -7.75 -13.26 15.12
CA ALA A 105 -6.29 -13.31 15.20
C ALA A 105 -5.73 -14.72 14.98
N LEU A 106 -4.46 -14.83 14.56
CA LEU A 106 -3.75 -16.11 14.66
C LEU A 106 -3.70 -16.55 16.14
N ALA A 107 -3.83 -17.86 16.39
CA ALA A 107 -3.78 -18.42 17.74
C ALA A 107 -2.54 -17.96 18.53
N ASP A 108 -1.37 -17.90 17.87
CA ASP A 108 -0.12 -17.44 18.47
C ASP A 108 -0.10 -15.93 18.79
N LEU A 109 -1.02 -15.15 18.22
CA LEU A 109 -1.13 -13.70 18.43
C LEU A 109 -2.20 -13.33 19.48
N VAL A 110 -3.07 -14.27 19.87
CA VAL A 110 -4.11 -14.06 20.89
C VAL A 110 -3.53 -13.52 22.21
N PRO A 111 -2.38 -13.99 22.73
CA PRO A 111 -1.82 -13.46 23.96
C PRO A 111 -1.51 -11.96 23.94
N PHE A 112 -1.21 -11.37 22.77
CA PHE A 112 -1.02 -9.93 22.66
C PHE A 112 -2.35 -9.18 22.78
N VAL A 113 -3.44 -9.73 22.21
CA VAL A 113 -4.79 -9.17 22.33
C VAL A 113 -5.27 -9.25 23.80
N ASP A 114 -5.10 -10.40 24.44
CA ASP A 114 -5.50 -10.59 25.84
C ASP A 114 -4.74 -9.66 26.79
N SER A 115 -3.49 -9.33 26.48
CA SER A 115 -2.69 -8.42 27.30
C SER A 115 -3.23 -6.98 27.36
N VAL A 116 -4.13 -6.59 26.44
CA VAL A 116 -4.74 -5.25 26.35
C VAL A 116 -6.27 -5.28 26.46
N ARG A 117 -6.86 -6.47 26.60
CA ARG A 117 -8.31 -6.67 26.58
C ARG A 117 -9.05 -5.85 27.64
N ASP A 118 -8.53 -5.82 28.86
CA ASP A 118 -9.13 -5.08 29.97
C ASP A 118 -9.09 -3.54 29.80
N GLU A 119 -8.28 -3.05 28.87
CA GLU A 119 -8.09 -1.62 28.56
C GLU A 119 -8.81 -1.20 27.27
N THR A 120 -9.53 -2.12 26.61
CA THR A 120 -10.18 -1.94 25.30
C THR A 120 -11.62 -2.44 25.35
N ASP A 121 -12.37 -2.23 24.27
CA ASP A 121 -13.77 -2.68 24.15
C ASP A 121 -13.88 -4.12 23.59
N VAL A 122 -12.80 -4.90 23.55
CA VAL A 122 -12.78 -6.26 23.01
C VAL A 122 -13.55 -7.22 23.88
N GLU A 123 -14.68 -7.70 23.38
CA GLU A 123 -15.56 -8.68 24.03
C GLU A 123 -15.21 -10.11 23.59
N HIS A 124 -14.98 -10.33 22.28
CA HIS A 124 -14.73 -11.64 21.70
C HIS A 124 -13.41 -11.68 20.93
N VAL A 125 -12.71 -12.80 21.07
CA VAL A 125 -11.51 -13.11 20.27
C VAL A 125 -11.76 -14.40 19.52
N VAL A 126 -11.52 -14.39 18.21
CA VAL A 126 -11.64 -15.56 17.34
C VAL A 126 -10.24 -16.01 16.93
N SER A 127 -9.87 -17.26 17.20
CA SER A 127 -8.54 -17.79 16.90
C SER A 127 -8.52 -18.55 15.57
N VAL A 128 -7.50 -18.27 14.75
CA VAL A 128 -7.22 -18.92 13.46
C VAL A 128 -5.95 -19.75 13.57
N GLY A 129 -5.98 -20.96 13.02
CA GLY A 129 -4.82 -21.85 12.96
C GLY A 129 -4.53 -22.63 14.24
N GLY A 130 -5.47 -22.66 15.18
CA GLY A 130 -5.40 -23.44 16.40
C GLY A 130 -6.30 -22.91 17.53
N GLU A 131 -6.36 -23.69 18.61
CA GLU A 131 -7.01 -23.27 19.85
C GLU A 131 -6.12 -22.28 20.63
N ALA A 132 -6.72 -21.25 21.23
CA ALA A 132 -6.06 -20.33 22.15
C ALA A 132 -6.95 -20.09 23.38
N GLU A 133 -6.34 -19.96 24.57
CA GLU A 133 -7.09 -19.72 25.80
C GLU A 133 -7.87 -18.39 25.70
N GLY A 134 -9.14 -18.41 26.03
CA GLY A 134 -10.01 -17.21 26.01
C GLY A 134 -10.51 -16.81 24.61
N ALA A 135 -10.19 -17.56 23.56
CA ALA A 135 -10.63 -17.34 22.20
C ALA A 135 -11.56 -18.46 21.69
N ILE A 136 -12.42 -18.13 20.74
CA ILE A 136 -13.31 -19.08 20.05
C ILE A 136 -12.58 -19.53 18.77
N PRO A 137 -12.39 -20.84 18.52
CA PRO A 137 -11.82 -21.32 17.27
C PRO A 137 -12.65 -20.84 16.07
N PHE A 138 -11.97 -20.45 14.97
CA PHE A 138 -12.63 -19.85 13.79
C PHE A 138 -13.75 -20.74 13.24
N GLU A 139 -13.54 -22.05 13.18
CA GLU A 139 -14.50 -23.02 12.69
C GLU A 139 -15.73 -23.14 13.60
N GLU A 140 -15.57 -22.94 14.91
CA GLU A 140 -16.66 -22.95 15.90
C GLU A 140 -17.40 -21.61 15.94
N PHE A 141 -16.74 -20.51 15.49
CA PHE A 141 -17.37 -19.20 15.39
C PHE A 141 -18.35 -19.11 14.21
N LEU A 142 -18.14 -19.92 13.15
CA LEU A 142 -19.06 -20.00 12.02
C LEU A 142 -20.39 -20.60 12.47
N ALA A 143 -21.48 -19.86 12.33
CA ALA A 143 -22.82 -20.38 12.59
C ALA A 143 -23.17 -21.57 11.68
N ASP A 144 -24.12 -22.39 12.09
CA ASP A 144 -24.57 -23.54 11.28
C ASP A 144 -25.20 -23.11 9.94
N GLU A 145 -25.98 -22.01 9.97
CA GLU A 145 -26.63 -21.41 8.79
C GLU A 145 -26.13 -19.97 8.58
N GLY A 146 -26.16 -19.50 7.35
CA GLY A 146 -25.83 -18.12 7.02
C GLY A 146 -26.98 -17.15 7.32
N THR A 147 -26.70 -15.85 7.21
CA THR A 147 -27.68 -14.78 7.40
C THR A 147 -27.84 -13.94 6.12
N GLU A 148 -28.81 -13.04 6.12
CA GLU A 148 -29.04 -12.09 5.02
C GLU A 148 -28.05 -10.91 5.12
N ILE A 149 -27.70 -10.32 3.96
CA ILE A 149 -26.79 -9.16 3.91
C ILE A 149 -27.46 -7.96 4.60
N VAL A 150 -26.77 -7.39 5.56
CA VAL A 150 -27.21 -6.15 6.21
C VAL A 150 -27.10 -4.97 5.25
N GLU A 151 -28.16 -4.22 5.09
CA GLU A 151 -28.18 -3.03 4.21
C GLU A 151 -27.33 -1.90 4.80
N ARG A 152 -26.48 -1.31 3.96
CA ARG A 152 -25.64 -0.15 4.30
C ARG A 152 -25.77 0.90 3.22
N ASP A 153 -25.62 2.17 3.59
CA ASP A 153 -25.57 3.27 2.62
C ASP A 153 -24.18 3.39 1.98
N ASP A 154 -24.11 3.96 0.80
CA ASP A 154 -22.86 4.16 0.06
C ASP A 154 -21.81 4.94 0.88
N ASP A 155 -22.26 5.91 1.69
CA ASP A 155 -21.43 6.75 2.57
C ASP A 155 -21.15 6.15 3.95
N ASP A 156 -21.66 4.96 4.24
CA ASP A 156 -21.32 4.25 5.46
C ASP A 156 -19.87 3.76 5.39
N VAL A 157 -19.19 3.82 6.55
CA VAL A 157 -17.80 3.33 6.66
C VAL A 157 -17.78 1.82 6.57
N ALA A 158 -16.94 1.29 5.70
CA ALA A 158 -16.70 -0.14 5.50
C ALA A 158 -15.38 -0.59 6.15
N VAL A 159 -14.33 0.21 6.04
CA VAL A 159 -13.00 -0.15 6.52
C VAL A 159 -12.35 1.05 7.23
N GLN A 160 -11.66 0.78 8.34
CA GLN A 160 -10.89 1.76 9.09
C GLN A 160 -9.42 1.31 9.20
N PRO A 161 -8.61 1.43 8.13
CA PRO A 161 -7.19 1.15 8.19
C PRO A 161 -6.45 2.27 8.95
N TYR A 162 -5.27 1.95 9.46
CA TYR A 162 -4.44 2.91 10.19
C TYR A 162 -3.18 3.28 9.42
N THR A 163 -2.90 4.60 9.32
CA THR A 163 -1.69 5.11 8.69
C THR A 163 -0.76 5.72 9.72
N SER A 164 0.55 5.53 9.53
CA SER A 164 1.57 6.22 10.32
C SER A 164 1.55 7.72 9.96
N GLY A 165 0.78 8.50 10.70
CA GLY A 165 0.74 9.95 10.54
C GLY A 165 2.08 10.62 10.81
N THR A 166 2.23 11.87 10.35
CA THR A 166 3.41 12.73 10.61
C THR A 166 3.64 13.03 12.11
N THR A 167 2.65 12.77 12.96
CA THR A 167 2.64 13.06 14.41
C THR A 167 3.06 11.87 15.28
N GLY A 168 3.47 10.75 14.69
CA GLY A 168 3.99 9.57 15.41
C GLY A 168 2.95 8.59 15.93
N LYS A 169 1.66 8.92 15.98
CA LYS A 169 0.57 7.97 16.29
C LYS A 169 -0.21 7.65 15.02
N PRO A 170 -0.50 6.37 14.75
CA PRO A 170 -1.34 5.98 13.63
C PRO A 170 -2.74 6.61 13.73
N LYS A 171 -3.28 7.04 12.58
CA LYS A 171 -4.61 7.64 12.46
C LYS A 171 -5.53 6.67 11.73
N GLY A 172 -6.74 6.45 12.24
CA GLY A 172 -7.77 5.65 11.58
C GLY A 172 -8.36 6.41 10.39
N VAL A 173 -8.23 5.86 9.19
CA VAL A 173 -8.78 6.44 7.93
C VAL A 173 -10.16 5.85 7.70
N LEU A 174 -11.18 6.68 7.51
CA LEU A 174 -12.55 6.22 7.31
C LEU A 174 -12.84 6.07 5.81
N LEU A 175 -12.87 4.83 5.33
CA LEU A 175 -13.19 4.47 3.95
C LEU A 175 -14.60 3.90 3.85
N THR A 176 -15.40 4.44 2.94
CA THR A 176 -16.79 4.05 2.77
C THR A 176 -16.93 2.86 1.80
N HIS A 177 -18.09 2.22 1.81
CA HIS A 177 -18.45 1.21 0.81
C HIS A 177 -18.27 1.73 -0.61
N HIS A 178 -18.65 3.01 -0.84
CA HIS A 178 -18.49 3.64 -2.16
C HIS A 178 -17.03 3.82 -2.55
N ASN A 179 -16.19 4.35 -1.63
CA ASN A 179 -14.77 4.60 -1.91
C ASN A 179 -14.07 3.33 -2.42
N LEU A 180 -14.21 2.22 -1.67
CA LEU A 180 -13.55 0.95 -1.97
C LEU A 180 -14.11 0.28 -3.23
N ALA A 181 -15.43 0.22 -3.37
CA ALA A 181 -16.07 -0.41 -4.54
C ALA A 181 -15.77 0.36 -5.82
N TRP A 182 -15.69 1.69 -5.76
CA TRP A 182 -15.33 2.51 -6.92
C TRP A 182 -13.89 2.25 -7.34
N ASP A 183 -12.94 2.29 -6.38
CA ASP A 183 -11.51 2.11 -6.66
C ASP A 183 -11.20 0.70 -7.18
N ALA A 184 -11.78 -0.35 -6.56
CA ALA A 184 -11.63 -1.73 -7.01
C ALA A 184 -12.07 -1.91 -8.49
N ARG A 185 -13.20 -1.32 -8.88
CA ARG A 185 -13.68 -1.38 -10.27
C ARG A 185 -12.87 -0.50 -11.21
N ALA A 186 -12.43 0.69 -10.75
CA ALA A 186 -11.63 1.58 -11.58
C ALA A 186 -10.28 0.95 -11.91
N THR A 187 -9.62 0.31 -10.93
CA THR A 187 -8.34 -0.37 -11.10
C THR A 187 -8.45 -1.65 -11.94
N ALA A 188 -9.52 -2.43 -11.77
CA ALA A 188 -9.78 -3.61 -12.60
C ALA A 188 -9.85 -3.27 -14.10
N ARG A 189 -10.35 -2.08 -14.46
CA ARG A 189 -10.45 -1.61 -15.86
C ARG A 189 -9.14 -1.16 -16.48
N LEU A 190 -8.08 -0.98 -15.69
CA LEU A 190 -6.76 -0.60 -16.19
C LEU A 190 -6.04 -1.76 -16.89
N MET A 191 -6.44 -2.99 -16.59
CA MET A 191 -5.86 -4.18 -17.24
C MET A 191 -6.38 -4.34 -18.67
N PRO A 192 -5.56 -4.93 -19.57
CA PRO A 192 -6.02 -5.28 -20.90
C PRO A 192 -7.26 -6.18 -20.83
N ASP A 193 -8.37 -5.74 -21.44
CA ASP A 193 -9.69 -6.42 -21.41
C ASP A 193 -10.30 -6.55 -19.99
N GLY A 194 -9.83 -5.80 -19.01
CA GLY A 194 -10.28 -5.89 -17.62
C GLY A 194 -9.78 -7.14 -16.90
N VAL A 195 -10.36 -7.44 -15.74
CA VAL A 195 -10.18 -8.73 -15.06
C VAL A 195 -11.00 -9.79 -15.79
N ARG A 196 -10.42 -10.95 -16.00
CA ARG A 196 -11.04 -12.09 -16.67
C ARG A 196 -11.40 -13.17 -15.66
N PRO A 197 -12.41 -14.00 -15.91
CA PRO A 197 -12.75 -15.12 -15.01
C PRO A 197 -11.63 -16.15 -14.84
N ASP A 198 -10.71 -16.24 -15.81
CA ASP A 198 -9.54 -17.11 -15.77
C ASP A 198 -8.30 -16.42 -15.18
N ASP A 199 -8.42 -15.17 -14.72
CA ASP A 199 -7.32 -14.50 -14.04
C ASP A 199 -7.10 -15.04 -12.65
N LYS A 200 -5.82 -15.30 -12.37
CA LYS A 200 -5.33 -15.77 -11.09
C LYS A 200 -4.30 -14.78 -10.54
N TYR A 201 -4.62 -14.20 -9.40
CA TYR A 201 -3.82 -13.16 -8.77
C TYR A 201 -2.89 -13.71 -7.70
N LEU A 202 -1.60 -13.37 -7.78
CA LEU A 202 -0.68 -13.58 -6.67
C LEU A 202 -1.02 -12.62 -5.52
N GLY A 203 -1.51 -13.16 -4.43
CA GLY A 203 -1.95 -12.42 -3.25
C GLY A 203 -0.84 -12.18 -2.22
N VAL A 204 0.28 -11.60 -2.64
CA VAL A 204 1.46 -11.39 -1.79
C VAL A 204 1.47 -10.04 -1.07
N LEU A 205 0.80 -9.04 -1.64
CA LEU A 205 0.64 -7.75 -0.96
C LEU A 205 -0.20 -7.93 0.31
N PRO A 206 0.26 -7.36 1.46
CA PRO A 206 -0.44 -7.56 2.73
C PRO A 206 -1.89 -7.10 2.69
N LEU A 207 -2.82 -7.96 3.09
CA LEU A 207 -4.25 -7.65 3.12
C LEU A 207 -4.63 -6.63 4.20
N PHE A 208 -3.80 -6.44 5.23
CA PHE A 208 -3.98 -5.35 6.19
C PHE A 208 -3.59 -3.98 5.61
N HIS A 209 -2.99 -3.93 4.42
CA HIS A 209 -2.68 -2.72 3.69
C HIS A 209 -3.67 -2.52 2.54
N ILE A 210 -4.10 -1.27 2.37
CA ILE A 210 -5.16 -0.92 1.42
C ILE A 210 -4.88 -1.36 -0.03
N TYR A 211 -3.61 -1.39 -0.48
CA TYR A 211 -3.25 -1.84 -1.83
C TYR A 211 -3.57 -3.32 -2.02
N GLY A 212 -3.08 -4.20 -1.14
CA GLY A 212 -3.40 -5.62 -1.17
C GLY A 212 -4.90 -5.87 -1.02
N MET A 213 -5.54 -5.18 -0.09
CA MET A 213 -6.95 -5.31 0.19
C MET A 213 -7.83 -4.92 -1.01
N THR A 214 -7.69 -3.71 -1.53
CA THR A 214 -8.61 -3.18 -2.54
C THR A 214 -8.28 -3.69 -3.93
N VAL A 215 -7.03 -3.57 -4.36
CA VAL A 215 -6.66 -3.88 -5.75
C VAL A 215 -6.57 -5.37 -6.00
N THR A 216 -5.90 -6.11 -5.07
CA THR A 216 -5.64 -7.53 -5.32
C THR A 216 -6.76 -8.45 -4.82
N MET A 217 -7.33 -8.22 -3.64
CA MET A 217 -8.40 -9.07 -3.11
C MET A 217 -9.79 -8.64 -3.59
N ILE A 218 -10.20 -7.40 -3.28
CA ILE A 218 -11.56 -6.94 -3.61
C ILE A 218 -11.75 -6.87 -5.12
N GLY A 219 -10.83 -6.25 -5.86
CA GLY A 219 -10.92 -6.11 -7.31
C GLY A 219 -11.01 -7.46 -8.04
N THR A 220 -10.22 -8.44 -7.62
CA THR A 220 -10.27 -9.81 -8.17
C THR A 220 -11.61 -10.46 -7.92
N LEU A 221 -12.06 -10.48 -6.66
CA LEU A 221 -13.27 -11.20 -6.26
C LEU A 221 -14.57 -10.55 -6.80
N PHE A 222 -14.57 -9.23 -7.03
CA PHE A 222 -15.72 -8.55 -7.63
C PHE A 222 -15.94 -8.93 -9.10
N GLU A 223 -14.84 -9.12 -9.82
CA GLU A 223 -14.86 -9.35 -11.27
C GLU A 223 -14.78 -10.83 -11.64
N GLY A 224 -14.75 -11.74 -10.67
CA GLY A 224 -14.82 -13.18 -10.89
C GLY A 224 -13.49 -13.91 -11.10
N GLY A 225 -12.36 -13.23 -10.85
CA GLY A 225 -11.02 -13.86 -10.86
C GLY A 225 -10.73 -14.67 -9.59
N SER A 226 -9.59 -15.36 -9.56
CA SER A 226 -9.17 -16.19 -8.44
C SER A 226 -8.04 -15.53 -7.65
N TYR A 227 -8.11 -15.53 -6.34
CA TYR A 227 -7.13 -14.95 -5.44
C TYR A 227 -6.29 -16.02 -4.73
N TYR A 228 -4.97 -15.97 -4.89
CA TYR A 228 -4.02 -16.93 -4.30
C TYR A 228 -3.18 -16.24 -3.23
N PRO A 229 -3.63 -16.20 -1.95
CA PRO A 229 -2.90 -15.54 -0.88
C PRO A 229 -1.58 -16.23 -0.55
N LEU A 230 -0.52 -15.43 -0.40
CA LEU A 230 0.77 -15.83 0.13
C LEU A 230 1.00 -15.09 1.46
N PRO A 231 1.18 -15.81 2.60
CA PRO A 231 1.23 -15.19 3.93
C PRO A 231 2.42 -14.24 4.14
N SER A 232 3.52 -14.46 3.43
CA SER A 232 4.72 -13.62 3.47
C SER A 232 5.40 -13.61 2.11
N TRP A 233 6.13 -12.54 1.82
CA TRP A 233 6.93 -12.46 0.60
C TRP A 233 8.13 -13.41 0.67
N ASP A 234 8.29 -14.19 -0.38
CA ASP A 234 9.47 -14.97 -0.70
C ASP A 234 9.53 -15.15 -2.23
N ALA A 235 10.67 -14.81 -2.85
CA ALA A 235 10.81 -14.81 -4.31
C ALA A 235 10.69 -16.23 -4.89
N ALA A 236 11.32 -17.23 -4.26
CA ALA A 236 11.28 -18.62 -4.73
C ALA A 236 9.87 -19.22 -4.60
N GLU A 237 9.20 -19.00 -3.44
CA GLU A 237 7.84 -19.46 -3.21
C GLU A 237 6.85 -18.79 -4.18
N SER A 238 7.05 -17.49 -4.46
CA SER A 238 6.23 -16.75 -5.42
C SER A 238 6.39 -17.28 -6.85
N LEU A 239 7.62 -17.51 -7.31
CA LEU A 239 7.89 -18.06 -8.64
C LEU A 239 7.35 -19.48 -8.77
N ALA A 240 7.54 -20.33 -7.76
CA ALA A 240 6.99 -21.68 -7.74
C ALA A 240 5.45 -21.69 -7.79
N LEU A 241 4.79 -20.74 -7.10
CA LEU A 241 3.34 -20.60 -7.12
C LEU A 241 2.85 -20.08 -8.47
N ILE A 242 3.56 -19.12 -9.09
CA ILE A 242 3.25 -18.63 -10.44
C ILE A 242 3.29 -19.78 -11.44
N GLU A 243 4.34 -20.59 -11.43
CA GLU A 243 4.48 -21.74 -12.34
C GLU A 243 3.42 -22.81 -12.08
N SER A 244 3.25 -23.26 -10.80
CA SER A 244 2.37 -24.39 -10.48
C SER A 244 0.89 -24.11 -10.68
N GLU A 245 0.47 -22.88 -10.42
CA GLU A 245 -0.94 -22.45 -10.52
C GLU A 245 -1.22 -21.67 -11.80
N GLU A 246 -0.21 -21.42 -12.65
CA GLU A 246 -0.31 -20.59 -13.85
C GLU A 246 -0.90 -19.20 -13.55
N LEU A 247 -0.33 -18.51 -12.53
CA LEU A 247 -0.85 -17.19 -12.11
C LEU A 247 -0.66 -16.15 -13.21
N THR A 248 -1.67 -15.32 -13.42
CA THR A 248 -1.72 -14.40 -14.58
C THR A 248 -1.48 -12.93 -14.22
N VAL A 249 -1.68 -12.55 -12.94
CA VAL A 249 -1.59 -11.16 -12.50
C VAL A 249 -0.68 -11.03 -11.28
N LEU A 250 0.31 -10.14 -11.41
CA LEU A 250 1.29 -9.85 -10.37
C LEU A 250 1.22 -8.38 -9.95
N HIS A 251 0.82 -8.12 -8.71
CA HIS A 251 0.97 -6.83 -8.05
C HIS A 251 2.04 -6.91 -6.97
N GLY A 252 2.92 -5.93 -6.92
CA GLY A 252 4.02 -5.89 -5.95
C GLY A 252 4.46 -4.48 -5.60
N VAL A 253 5.47 -4.40 -4.74
CA VAL A 253 6.23 -3.17 -4.49
C VAL A 253 7.59 -3.28 -5.18
N PRO A 254 8.29 -2.17 -5.48
CA PRO A 254 9.57 -2.22 -6.21
C PRO A 254 10.60 -3.18 -5.62
N ALA A 255 10.67 -3.31 -4.30
CA ALA A 255 11.57 -4.25 -3.64
C ALA A 255 11.30 -5.72 -4.03
N MET A 256 10.03 -6.11 -4.16
CA MET A 256 9.65 -7.46 -4.60
C MET A 256 10.11 -7.74 -6.03
N PHE A 257 9.94 -6.78 -6.93
CA PHE A 257 10.43 -6.90 -8.31
C PHE A 257 11.96 -6.97 -8.37
N ASN A 258 12.65 -6.20 -7.53
CA ASN A 258 14.09 -6.26 -7.40
C ASN A 258 14.56 -7.63 -6.87
N ASP A 259 13.86 -8.21 -5.89
CA ASP A 259 14.15 -9.55 -5.38
C ASP A 259 13.97 -10.62 -6.46
N LEU A 260 12.91 -10.54 -7.28
CA LEU A 260 12.69 -11.45 -8.41
C LEU A 260 13.81 -11.36 -9.46
N ILE A 261 14.26 -10.15 -9.79
CA ILE A 261 15.35 -9.93 -10.75
C ILE A 261 16.68 -10.52 -10.26
N ASN A 262 16.94 -10.41 -8.96
CA ASN A 262 18.19 -10.85 -8.34
C ASN A 262 18.14 -12.30 -7.83
N PHE A 263 17.03 -13.00 -7.98
CA PHE A 263 16.94 -14.40 -7.62
C PHE A 263 17.72 -15.26 -8.62
N GLU A 264 18.72 -16.04 -8.17
CA GLU A 264 19.72 -16.71 -9.03
C GLU A 264 19.08 -17.63 -10.10
N ASP A 265 18.00 -18.32 -9.74
CA ASP A 265 17.32 -19.30 -10.59
C ASP A 265 15.99 -18.79 -11.17
N ALA A 266 15.79 -17.45 -11.25
CA ALA A 266 14.51 -16.88 -11.68
C ALA A 266 14.09 -17.30 -13.11
N ASP A 267 15.07 -17.53 -13.99
CA ASP A 267 14.87 -17.97 -15.38
C ASP A 267 14.58 -19.46 -15.53
N GLU A 268 14.68 -20.26 -14.46
CA GLU A 268 14.32 -21.67 -14.45
C GLU A 268 12.80 -21.90 -14.30
N TYR A 269 12.05 -20.89 -13.83
CA TYR A 269 10.60 -20.99 -13.63
C TYR A 269 9.81 -20.56 -14.88
N ASP A 270 8.74 -21.28 -15.20
CA ASP A 270 7.80 -20.88 -16.25
C ASP A 270 6.84 -19.79 -15.73
N THR A 271 7.11 -18.55 -16.11
CA THR A 271 6.30 -17.39 -15.79
C THR A 271 5.51 -16.86 -16.99
N SER A 272 5.42 -17.64 -18.08
CA SER A 272 4.74 -17.24 -19.32
C SER A 272 3.24 -17.01 -19.18
N SER A 273 2.64 -17.47 -18.08
CA SER A 273 1.24 -17.21 -17.72
C SER A 273 0.97 -15.76 -17.33
N ILE A 274 1.98 -15.01 -16.85
CA ILE A 274 1.81 -13.62 -16.42
C ILE A 274 1.43 -12.75 -17.62
N ARG A 275 0.25 -12.14 -17.58
CA ARG A 275 -0.21 -11.19 -18.59
C ARG A 275 -0.19 -9.73 -18.15
N PHE A 276 -0.11 -9.49 -16.83
CA PHE A 276 -0.10 -8.14 -16.26
C PHE A 276 0.75 -8.10 -15.00
N ALA A 277 1.63 -7.09 -14.92
CA ALA A 277 2.43 -6.81 -13.74
C ALA A 277 2.36 -5.32 -13.39
N ASN A 278 2.14 -5.01 -12.10
CA ASN A 278 2.03 -3.62 -11.64
C ASN A 278 2.76 -3.41 -10.31
N SER A 279 3.54 -2.35 -10.24
CA SER A 279 4.24 -1.89 -9.04
C SER A 279 3.54 -0.69 -8.42
N GLY A 280 3.46 -0.64 -7.10
CA GLY A 280 2.87 0.48 -6.37
C GLY A 280 3.40 0.59 -4.94
N GLY A 281 2.90 1.57 -4.19
CA GLY A 281 3.25 1.79 -2.79
C GLY A 281 4.56 2.54 -2.54
N SER A 282 5.47 2.56 -3.49
CA SER A 282 6.67 3.41 -3.55
C SER A 282 7.11 3.61 -4.99
N SER A 283 8.03 4.56 -5.22
CA SER A 283 8.56 4.86 -6.56
C SER A 283 9.26 3.66 -7.17
N LEU A 284 8.97 3.38 -8.43
CA LEU A 284 9.59 2.32 -9.20
C LEU A 284 10.82 2.85 -9.94
N PRO A 285 12.06 2.40 -9.59
CA PRO A 285 13.24 2.76 -10.36
C PRO A 285 13.13 2.26 -11.80
N ILE A 286 13.46 3.11 -12.75
CA ILE A 286 13.37 2.79 -14.20
C ILE A 286 14.24 1.57 -14.54
N GLU A 287 15.37 1.41 -13.86
CA GLU A 287 16.27 0.28 -14.09
C GLU A 287 15.66 -1.05 -13.62
N VAL A 288 15.00 -1.08 -12.45
CA VAL A 288 14.25 -2.25 -11.97
C VAL A 288 13.15 -2.63 -12.97
N MET A 289 12.42 -1.64 -13.48
CA MET A 289 11.40 -1.85 -14.51
C MET A 289 11.99 -2.53 -15.76
N ARG A 290 13.10 -1.99 -16.31
CA ARG A 290 13.75 -2.52 -17.52
C ARG A 290 14.28 -3.94 -17.33
N GLN A 291 14.90 -4.20 -16.20
CA GLN A 291 15.46 -5.52 -15.91
C GLN A 291 14.35 -6.58 -15.74
N PHE A 292 13.27 -6.24 -15.03
CA PHE A 292 12.11 -7.13 -14.91
C PHE A 292 11.51 -7.46 -16.28
N GLU A 293 11.27 -6.45 -17.11
CA GLU A 293 10.72 -6.65 -18.47
C GLU A 293 11.64 -7.49 -19.36
N SER A 294 12.96 -7.30 -19.23
CA SER A 294 13.93 -8.10 -19.97
C SER A 294 13.96 -9.56 -19.56
N LEU A 295 13.78 -9.84 -18.26
CA LEU A 295 13.84 -11.20 -17.71
C LEU A 295 12.53 -11.95 -17.91
N PHE A 296 11.40 -11.32 -17.61
CA PHE A 296 10.09 -11.99 -17.59
C PHE A 296 9.25 -11.77 -18.86
N GLY A 297 9.66 -10.84 -19.75
CA GLY A 297 8.96 -10.59 -21.01
C GLY A 297 7.60 -9.92 -20.89
N VAL A 298 7.28 -9.36 -19.72
CA VAL A 298 6.01 -8.69 -19.38
C VAL A 298 6.29 -7.23 -19.05
N GLU A 299 5.46 -6.31 -19.55
CA GLU A 299 5.54 -4.90 -19.18
C GLU A 299 5.20 -4.69 -17.70
N LEU A 300 6.04 -3.92 -16.99
CA LEU A 300 5.81 -3.54 -15.60
C LEU A 300 5.24 -2.11 -15.56
N TYR A 301 4.03 -1.99 -15.07
CA TYR A 301 3.35 -0.69 -14.90
C TYR A 301 3.59 -0.12 -13.50
N GLU A 302 3.46 1.19 -13.37
CA GLU A 302 3.54 1.88 -12.08
C GLU A 302 2.20 2.54 -11.77
N GLY A 303 1.69 2.30 -10.56
CA GLY A 303 0.52 2.95 -9.99
C GLY A 303 0.87 3.73 -8.72
N TYR A 304 0.21 4.86 -8.52
CA TYR A 304 0.36 5.69 -7.35
C TYR A 304 -0.95 5.79 -6.58
N GLY A 305 -0.81 5.82 -5.27
CA GLY A 305 -1.93 5.99 -4.38
C GLY A 305 -1.54 6.11 -2.92
N LEU A 306 -2.55 6.31 -2.09
CA LEU A 306 -2.43 6.51 -0.64
C LEU A 306 -3.66 5.92 0.04
N THR A 307 -3.55 5.62 1.31
CA THR A 307 -4.66 5.02 2.07
C THR A 307 -5.91 5.87 2.02
N GLU A 308 -5.74 7.18 2.10
CA GLU A 308 -6.80 8.18 2.04
C GLU A 308 -7.46 8.29 0.65
N GLY A 309 -6.88 7.64 -0.38
CA GLY A 309 -7.39 7.53 -1.75
C GLY A 309 -7.91 6.14 -2.15
N SER A 310 -8.00 5.16 -1.26
CA SER A 310 -8.70 3.84 -1.34
C SER A 310 -8.13 2.73 -2.25
N PRO A 311 -6.91 2.62 -2.72
CA PRO A 311 -5.80 3.53 -2.61
C PRO A 311 -5.46 4.31 -3.88
N VAL A 312 -5.82 3.80 -5.10
CA VAL A 312 -5.23 4.23 -6.36
C VAL A 312 -5.83 5.55 -6.85
N THR A 313 -4.95 6.49 -7.20
CA THR A 313 -5.38 7.77 -7.76
C THR A 313 -4.84 7.98 -9.16
N HIS A 314 -3.62 7.51 -9.44
CA HIS A 314 -2.97 7.62 -10.75
C HIS A 314 -2.38 6.27 -11.14
N ALA A 315 -2.35 5.99 -12.44
CA ALA A 315 -1.76 4.77 -12.95
C ALA A 315 -1.21 4.96 -14.37
N ASN A 316 -0.11 4.26 -14.65
CA ASN A 316 0.27 3.88 -16.00
C ASN A 316 -0.49 2.60 -16.37
N TYR A 317 -0.95 2.51 -17.61
CA TYR A 317 -1.68 1.34 -18.11
C TYR A 317 -1.40 1.11 -19.60
N PRO A 318 -1.73 -0.05 -20.15
CA PRO A 318 -1.46 -0.37 -21.54
C PRO A 318 -1.91 0.72 -22.52
N GLY A 319 -0.97 1.15 -23.39
CA GLY A 319 -1.21 2.19 -24.38
C GLY A 319 -1.03 3.64 -23.93
N THR A 320 -0.86 3.88 -22.61
CA THR A 320 -0.65 5.25 -22.06
C THR A 320 0.50 5.30 -21.07
N ARG A 321 1.41 4.36 -21.11
CA ARG A 321 2.53 4.24 -20.18
C ARG A 321 3.62 5.29 -20.45
N ARG A 322 4.11 5.92 -19.38
CA ARG A 322 5.27 6.82 -19.40
C ARG A 322 6.18 6.52 -18.19
N PRO A 323 7.30 5.79 -18.39
CA PRO A 323 8.25 5.49 -17.32
C PRO A 323 8.74 6.74 -16.59
N GLY A 324 8.87 6.66 -15.26
CA GLY A 324 9.25 7.78 -14.39
C GLY A 324 8.08 8.69 -14.01
N SER A 325 6.87 8.48 -14.56
CA SER A 325 5.64 9.13 -14.10
C SER A 325 4.79 8.18 -13.26
N ILE A 326 4.00 8.73 -12.37
CA ILE A 326 2.93 7.97 -11.68
C ILE A 326 1.72 7.68 -12.57
N GLY A 327 1.79 8.07 -13.85
CA GLY A 327 0.72 7.90 -14.81
C GLY A 327 -0.29 9.04 -14.85
N LYS A 328 -1.50 8.71 -15.28
CA LYS A 328 -2.65 9.63 -15.35
C LYS A 328 -3.64 9.38 -14.23
N PRO A 329 -4.43 10.39 -13.84
CA PRO A 329 -5.52 10.18 -12.89
C PRO A 329 -6.51 9.13 -13.41
N LEU A 330 -7.08 8.36 -12.49
CA LEU A 330 -8.18 7.46 -12.81
C LEU A 330 -9.39 8.24 -13.33
N ASP A 331 -10.11 7.66 -14.28
CA ASP A 331 -11.31 8.27 -14.86
C ASP A 331 -12.36 8.58 -13.78
N GLY A 332 -12.70 9.87 -13.64
CA GLY A 332 -13.64 10.34 -12.61
C GLY A 332 -12.98 10.93 -11.38
N LEU A 333 -11.65 10.99 -11.36
CA LEU A 333 -10.87 11.69 -10.34
C LEU A 333 -10.44 13.05 -10.86
N ASP A 334 -10.65 14.09 -10.07
CA ASP A 334 -10.06 15.41 -10.32
C ASP A 334 -8.75 15.54 -9.55
N THR A 335 -7.71 16.02 -10.24
CA THR A 335 -6.36 16.17 -9.66
C THR A 335 -5.76 17.50 -10.09
N ARG A 336 -5.00 18.14 -9.19
CA ARG A 336 -4.30 19.39 -9.44
C ARG A 336 -2.93 19.36 -8.82
N ILE A 337 -2.00 20.11 -9.41
CA ILE A 337 -0.76 20.52 -8.75
C ILE A 337 -0.98 21.98 -8.35
N VAL A 338 -0.89 22.28 -7.04
CA VAL A 338 -1.19 23.60 -6.50
C VAL A 338 -0.01 24.18 -5.71
N ASP A 339 0.13 25.48 -5.72
CA ASP A 339 1.09 26.22 -4.92
C ASP A 339 0.58 26.43 -3.46
N GLU A 340 1.35 27.16 -2.64
CA GLU A 340 1.00 27.51 -1.26
C GLU A 340 -0.28 28.35 -1.10
N ASN A 341 -0.73 29.00 -2.18
CA ASN A 341 -1.96 29.82 -2.21
C ASN A 341 -3.14 29.02 -2.79
N PHE A 342 -2.97 27.73 -3.04
CA PHE A 342 -3.95 26.86 -3.69
C PHE A 342 -4.27 27.26 -5.14
N GLU A 343 -3.30 27.90 -5.84
CA GLU A 343 -3.39 28.24 -7.26
C GLU A 343 -2.71 27.14 -8.11
N ASP A 344 -3.23 26.90 -9.32
CA ASP A 344 -2.68 25.87 -10.21
C ASP A 344 -1.27 26.21 -10.66
N VAL A 345 -0.34 25.25 -10.49
CA VAL A 345 0.98 25.29 -11.12
C VAL A 345 0.84 24.88 -12.60
N PRO A 346 1.34 25.71 -13.54
CA PRO A 346 1.24 25.38 -14.97
C PRO A 346 1.95 24.06 -15.33
N PRO A 347 1.42 23.28 -16.30
CA PRO A 347 2.07 22.06 -16.73
C PRO A 347 3.38 22.40 -17.49
N VAL A 348 4.34 21.48 -17.43
CA VAL A 348 5.51 21.49 -18.31
C VAL A 348 5.13 20.92 -19.69
N GLU A 349 5.87 21.29 -20.74
CA GLU A 349 5.58 20.81 -22.10
C GLU A 349 5.57 19.29 -22.17
N LYS A 350 6.59 18.64 -21.58
CA LYS A 350 6.72 17.19 -21.54
C LYS A 350 7.63 16.73 -20.41
N GLY A 351 7.22 15.69 -19.70
CA GLY A 351 8.04 15.00 -18.69
C GLY A 351 8.55 13.62 -19.14
N PRO A 352 9.43 12.98 -18.36
CA PRO A 352 10.09 13.60 -17.22
C PRO A 352 11.05 14.73 -17.63
N VAL A 353 11.16 15.75 -16.78
CA VAL A 353 12.05 16.88 -17.03
C VAL A 353 13.51 16.52 -16.71
N ASN A 354 14.45 17.20 -17.37
CA ASN A 354 15.85 17.13 -16.97
C ASN A 354 16.09 18.08 -15.79
N GLU A 355 16.15 17.53 -14.59
CA GLU A 355 16.30 18.29 -13.34
C GLU A 355 17.62 19.08 -13.24
N ALA A 356 18.62 18.75 -14.08
CA ALA A 356 19.84 19.52 -14.18
C ALA A 356 19.67 20.84 -14.98
N GLU A 357 18.60 20.98 -15.74
CA GLU A 357 18.34 22.12 -16.62
C GLU A 357 17.18 23.00 -16.14
N ILE A 358 16.33 22.51 -15.23
CA ILE A 358 15.10 23.16 -14.78
C ILE A 358 15.13 23.32 -13.25
N ASP A 359 14.76 24.50 -12.78
CA ASP A 359 14.53 24.72 -11.35
C ASP A 359 13.19 24.07 -10.96
N LEU A 360 13.26 23.00 -10.19
CA LEU A 360 12.07 22.26 -9.74
C LEU A 360 11.12 23.14 -8.92
N ASP A 361 11.64 24.10 -8.15
CA ASP A 361 10.80 24.98 -7.32
C ASP A 361 9.87 25.89 -8.18
N GLU A 362 10.21 26.12 -9.46
CA GLU A 362 9.37 26.92 -10.37
C GLU A 362 8.20 26.12 -10.99
N ILE A 363 8.31 24.78 -11.02
CA ILE A 363 7.35 23.92 -11.74
C ILE A 363 6.60 22.95 -10.84
N THR A 364 6.97 22.84 -9.56
CA THR A 364 6.36 21.89 -8.61
C THR A 364 5.36 22.55 -7.69
N GLY A 365 4.45 21.75 -7.19
CA GLY A 365 3.48 22.10 -6.16
C GLY A 365 2.95 20.84 -5.49
N GLU A 366 2.03 20.98 -4.56
CA GLU A 366 1.39 19.85 -3.90
C GLU A 366 0.35 19.20 -4.83
N LEU A 367 0.38 17.88 -4.91
CA LEU A 367 -0.69 17.11 -5.53
C LEU A 367 -1.91 17.11 -4.62
N VAL A 368 -3.04 17.63 -5.11
CA VAL A 368 -4.33 17.55 -4.42
C VAL A 368 -5.34 16.79 -5.27
N ILE A 369 -6.21 16.04 -4.60
CA ILE A 369 -7.16 15.15 -5.25
C ILE A 369 -8.59 15.36 -4.74
N HIS A 370 -9.55 15.17 -5.64
CA HIS A 370 -10.98 15.12 -5.33
C HIS A 370 -11.65 14.03 -6.14
N GLY A 371 -12.42 13.16 -5.51
CA GLY A 371 -13.12 12.10 -6.22
C GLY A 371 -13.82 11.09 -5.33
N PRO A 372 -14.46 10.10 -5.95
CA PRO A 372 -15.28 9.11 -5.27
C PRO A 372 -14.49 8.14 -4.38
N ASN A 373 -13.18 8.00 -4.59
CA ASN A 373 -12.30 7.15 -3.79
C ASN A 373 -11.64 7.88 -2.60
N VAL A 374 -11.84 9.21 -2.48
CA VAL A 374 -11.25 9.99 -1.39
C VAL A 374 -11.98 9.72 -0.07
N MET A 375 -11.25 9.45 0.99
CA MET A 375 -11.74 9.11 2.32
C MET A 375 -12.79 10.08 2.87
N LYS A 376 -13.63 9.59 3.77
CA LYS A 376 -14.55 10.43 4.54
C LYS A 376 -13.82 11.38 5.49
N GLY A 377 -12.69 10.93 6.05
CA GLY A 377 -11.84 11.68 6.98
C GLY A 377 -11.12 10.76 7.95
N TYR A 378 -10.39 11.34 8.90
CA TYR A 378 -9.76 10.62 10.00
C TYR A 378 -10.72 10.45 11.18
N HIS A 379 -10.73 9.26 11.77
CA HIS A 379 -11.57 8.91 12.90
C HIS A 379 -11.23 9.79 14.13
N GLY A 380 -12.25 10.44 14.71
CA GLY A 380 -12.10 11.17 15.97
C GLY A 380 -11.14 12.40 15.95
N LEU A 381 -10.65 12.83 14.78
CA LEU A 381 -9.60 13.84 14.64
C LEU A 381 -10.05 15.08 13.84
N PRO A 382 -10.92 15.94 14.39
CA PRO A 382 -11.46 17.09 13.66
C PRO A 382 -10.38 18.07 13.18
N ASP A 383 -9.36 18.37 14.00
CA ASP A 383 -8.28 19.28 13.64
C ASP A 383 -7.40 18.74 12.50
N ALA A 384 -7.24 17.41 12.43
CA ALA A 384 -6.52 16.76 11.33
C ALA A 384 -7.36 16.79 10.05
N ASN A 385 -8.67 16.62 10.16
CA ASN A 385 -9.60 16.72 9.04
C ASN A 385 -9.66 18.13 8.47
N GLU A 386 -9.68 19.18 9.30
CA GLU A 386 -9.63 20.57 8.85
C GLU A 386 -8.38 20.86 8.02
N LYS A 387 -7.24 20.29 8.40
CA LYS A 387 -5.95 20.48 7.69
C LYS A 387 -5.82 19.61 6.44
N ALA A 388 -6.49 18.46 6.42
CA ALA A 388 -6.37 17.50 5.34
C ALA A 388 -7.17 17.92 4.09
N PHE A 389 -8.07 18.89 4.19
CA PHE A 389 -8.95 19.25 3.10
C PHE A 389 -9.07 20.77 2.91
N THR A 390 -9.16 21.17 1.64
CA THR A 390 -9.50 22.53 1.23
C THR A 390 -10.79 22.51 0.40
N GLU A 391 -11.73 23.39 0.75
CA GLU A 391 -12.94 23.60 -0.05
C GLU A 391 -12.67 24.69 -1.10
N ALA A 392 -12.68 24.31 -2.36
CA ALA A 392 -12.50 25.22 -3.49
C ALA A 392 -13.32 24.77 -4.70
N ASP A 393 -13.85 25.69 -5.48
CA ASP A 393 -14.63 25.44 -6.70
C ASP A 393 -15.84 24.50 -6.51
N GLY A 394 -16.41 24.48 -5.30
CA GLY A 394 -17.52 23.59 -4.92
C GLY A 394 -17.12 22.13 -4.71
N LYS A 395 -15.82 21.86 -4.60
CA LYS A 395 -15.22 20.55 -4.37
C LYS A 395 -14.42 20.56 -3.07
N ARG A 396 -14.34 19.38 -2.44
CA ARG A 396 -13.51 19.12 -1.27
C ARG A 396 -12.23 18.42 -1.71
N TRP A 397 -11.12 19.16 -1.72
CA TRP A 397 -9.81 18.68 -2.16
C TRP A 397 -9.01 18.12 -0.99
N TYR A 398 -8.50 16.90 -1.15
CA TYR A 398 -7.62 16.28 -0.18
C TYR A 398 -6.15 16.62 -0.49
N HIS A 399 -5.42 17.05 0.52
CA HIS A 399 -3.98 17.33 0.48
C HIS A 399 -3.17 16.05 0.67
N THR A 400 -2.46 15.60 -0.37
CA THR A 400 -1.69 14.35 -0.31
C THR A 400 -0.39 14.48 0.46
N GLY A 401 0.14 15.71 0.56
CA GLY A 401 1.49 15.99 1.07
C GLY A 401 2.60 15.50 0.13
N ASP A 402 2.27 15.13 -1.10
CA ASP A 402 3.24 14.74 -2.12
C ASP A 402 3.45 15.91 -3.09
N ILE A 403 4.72 16.28 -3.29
CA ILE A 403 5.15 17.37 -4.18
C ILE A 403 5.48 16.80 -5.55
N GLY A 404 4.97 17.47 -6.59
CA GLY A 404 5.16 17.01 -7.95
C GLY A 404 4.83 18.05 -9.00
N TYR A 405 4.83 17.62 -10.24
CA TYR A 405 4.44 18.42 -11.41
C TYR A 405 3.64 17.56 -12.40
N ARG A 406 2.98 18.20 -13.33
CA ARG A 406 2.31 17.52 -14.46
C ARG A 406 2.80 18.05 -15.79
N ASP A 407 2.68 17.26 -16.84
CA ASP A 407 2.94 17.71 -18.21
C ASP A 407 1.65 18.02 -18.99
N GLU A 408 1.78 18.58 -20.20
CA GLU A 408 0.64 18.93 -21.06
C GLU A 408 -0.15 17.72 -21.57
N ASP A 409 0.41 16.51 -21.47
CA ASP A 409 -0.27 15.25 -21.78
C ASP A 409 -1.01 14.64 -20.58
N ASP A 410 -1.10 15.35 -19.44
CA ASP A 410 -1.70 14.94 -18.15
C ASP A 410 -1.02 13.73 -17.50
N PHE A 411 0.29 13.56 -17.68
CA PHE A 411 1.10 12.68 -16.85
C PHE A 411 1.61 13.43 -15.63
N TYR A 412 1.54 12.78 -14.48
CA TYR A 412 1.97 13.34 -13.20
C TYR A 412 3.28 12.71 -12.75
N TYR A 413 4.12 13.52 -12.10
CA TYR A 413 5.45 13.14 -11.63
C TYR A 413 5.60 13.58 -10.19
N ILE A 414 5.85 12.62 -9.28
CA ILE A 414 6.12 12.92 -7.88
C ILE A 414 7.63 13.11 -7.71
N VAL A 415 8.01 14.28 -7.23
CA VAL A 415 9.41 14.62 -6.93
C VAL A 415 9.79 14.09 -5.55
N ASP A 416 8.99 14.39 -4.51
CA ASP A 416 9.17 13.84 -3.16
C ASP A 416 7.93 14.16 -2.30
N ARG A 417 8.01 13.79 -1.02
CA ARG A 417 7.05 14.24 -0.02
C ARG A 417 7.51 15.54 0.63
N GLU A 418 6.61 16.46 0.86
CA GLU A 418 6.87 17.73 1.55
C GLU A 418 7.71 17.52 2.84
N LYS A 419 7.35 16.52 3.64
CA LYS A 419 8.05 16.19 4.90
C LYS A 419 9.43 15.55 4.75
N HIS A 420 9.80 15.10 3.56
CA HIS A 420 11.12 14.49 3.29
C HIS A 420 12.08 15.46 2.63
N MET A 421 11.58 16.53 2.05
CA MET A 421 12.39 17.58 1.44
C MET A 421 13.44 18.08 2.45
N ILE A 422 14.66 18.19 2.00
CA ILE A 422 15.81 18.62 2.81
C ILE A 422 16.07 20.08 2.52
N VAL A 423 15.95 20.92 3.53
CA VAL A 423 16.25 22.36 3.38
C VAL A 423 17.69 22.64 3.78
N THR A 424 18.59 22.67 2.79
CA THR A 424 20.04 22.85 3.02
C THR A 424 20.54 24.21 2.52
N GLY A 425 20.90 25.10 3.45
CA GLY A 425 21.43 26.42 3.10
C GLY A 425 20.46 27.32 2.32
N GLY A 426 19.15 27.08 2.48
CA GLY A 426 18.08 27.82 1.78
C GLY A 426 17.68 27.21 0.44
N TYR A 427 18.23 26.06 0.07
CA TYR A 427 17.83 25.32 -1.13
C TYR A 427 17.02 24.09 -0.73
N ASN A 428 16.00 23.79 -1.52
CA ASN A 428 15.25 22.55 -1.43
C ASN A 428 16.02 21.43 -2.14
N VAL A 429 16.21 20.31 -1.45
CA VAL A 429 16.80 19.10 -2.01
C VAL A 429 15.82 17.96 -1.84
N TYR A 430 15.51 17.33 -2.93
CA TYR A 430 14.57 16.21 -2.98
C TYR A 430 15.35 14.89 -2.91
N PRO A 431 15.23 14.12 -1.81
CA PRO A 431 15.94 12.86 -1.62
C PRO A 431 15.83 11.88 -2.78
N ARG A 432 14.65 11.80 -3.39
CA ARG A 432 14.36 10.87 -4.48
C ARG A 432 15.28 11.07 -5.69
N GLU A 433 15.58 12.32 -6.07
CA GLU A 433 16.49 12.64 -7.17
C GLU A 433 17.88 12.01 -6.97
N ILE A 434 18.36 12.06 -5.74
CA ILE A 434 19.66 11.48 -5.37
C ILE A 434 19.58 9.96 -5.29
N GLU A 435 18.50 9.43 -4.76
CA GLU A 435 18.24 7.99 -4.67
C GLU A 435 18.19 7.36 -6.06
N GLU A 436 17.47 7.97 -7.00
CA GLU A 436 17.40 7.51 -8.41
C GLU A 436 18.78 7.48 -9.07
N LEU A 437 19.57 8.54 -8.91
CA LEU A 437 20.95 8.56 -9.42
C LEU A 437 21.82 7.46 -8.79
N LEU A 438 21.67 7.20 -7.49
CA LEU A 438 22.42 6.15 -6.81
C LEU A 438 22.05 4.74 -7.29
N PHE A 439 20.79 4.52 -7.68
CA PHE A 439 20.35 3.24 -8.29
C PHE A 439 20.96 2.97 -9.67
N GLU A 440 21.42 4.01 -10.38
CA GLU A 440 22.14 3.85 -11.66
C GLU A 440 23.60 3.39 -11.46
N HIS A 441 24.11 3.45 -10.23
CA HIS A 441 25.49 3.10 -9.95
C HIS A 441 25.67 1.57 -9.85
N PRO A 442 26.58 0.93 -10.64
CA PRO A 442 26.68 -0.52 -10.76
C PRO A 442 27.04 -1.25 -9.45
N ASP A 443 27.66 -0.54 -8.50
CA ASP A 443 28.12 -1.11 -7.22
C ASP A 443 27.14 -0.81 -6.05
N ILE A 444 25.97 -0.23 -6.33
CA ILE A 444 24.94 0.10 -5.32
C ILE A 444 23.71 -0.76 -5.56
N ALA A 445 23.35 -1.55 -4.56
CA ALA A 445 22.14 -2.39 -4.59
C ALA A 445 20.90 -1.64 -4.10
N ASP A 446 21.06 -0.73 -3.13
CA ASP A 446 19.94 0.02 -2.54
C ASP A 446 20.47 1.32 -1.91
N ALA A 447 19.62 2.37 -1.87
CA ALA A 447 19.99 3.64 -1.28
C ALA A 447 18.79 4.38 -0.69
N ALA A 448 19.04 5.13 0.38
CA ALA A 448 18.08 6.07 0.96
C ALA A 448 18.78 7.36 1.39
N VAL A 449 18.14 8.48 1.11
CA VAL A 449 18.67 9.82 1.40
C VAL A 449 17.78 10.53 2.41
N VAL A 450 18.42 11.15 3.40
CA VAL A 450 17.75 11.91 4.47
C VAL A 450 18.46 13.21 4.77
N GLY A 451 17.69 14.20 5.25
CA GLY A 451 18.25 15.39 5.90
C GLY A 451 18.68 15.06 7.32
N ILE A 452 19.86 15.54 7.68
CA ILE A 452 20.37 15.47 9.05
C ILE A 452 20.76 16.88 9.51
N PRO A 453 20.67 17.19 10.82
CA PRO A 453 20.98 18.52 11.33
C PRO A 453 22.41 18.97 10.98
N ASP A 454 22.55 20.23 10.54
CA ASP A 454 23.83 20.90 10.25
C ASP A 454 23.79 22.32 10.84
N GLU A 455 24.79 22.68 11.68
CA GLU A 455 24.84 23.98 12.39
C GLU A 455 24.87 25.18 11.43
N ARG A 456 25.42 25.04 10.23
CA ARG A 456 25.60 26.13 9.28
C ARG A 456 24.48 26.21 8.27
N ARG A 457 23.91 25.06 7.88
CA ARG A 457 22.99 24.95 6.75
C ARG A 457 21.55 24.69 7.17
N GLY A 458 21.28 24.45 8.45
CA GLY A 458 20.03 23.92 8.98
C GLY A 458 19.98 22.40 8.86
N GLU A 459 19.96 21.90 7.63
CA GLU A 459 20.12 20.48 7.33
C GLU A 459 21.25 20.26 6.30
N THR A 460 21.77 19.02 6.26
CA THR A 460 22.65 18.56 5.19
C THR A 460 22.21 17.19 4.69
N VAL A 461 22.57 16.90 3.44
CA VAL A 461 22.19 15.66 2.75
C VAL A 461 23.08 14.51 3.22
N LYS A 462 22.46 13.41 3.66
CA LYS A 462 23.13 12.15 4.00
C LYS A 462 22.54 10.99 3.23
N ALA A 463 23.39 10.20 2.58
CA ALA A 463 23.00 8.95 1.92
C ALA A 463 23.36 7.73 2.81
N PHE A 464 22.41 6.82 2.93
CA PHE A 464 22.61 5.46 3.41
C PHE A 464 22.60 4.52 2.22
N VAL A 465 23.67 3.77 2.04
CA VAL A 465 23.91 2.97 0.82
C VAL A 465 24.11 1.51 1.19
N VAL A 466 23.44 0.62 0.46
CA VAL A 466 23.66 -0.82 0.50
C VAL A 466 24.49 -1.19 -0.73
N PRO A 467 25.76 -1.60 -0.58
CA PRO A 467 26.56 -1.99 -1.73
C PRO A 467 26.12 -3.34 -2.30
N VAL A 468 26.40 -3.55 -3.59
CA VAL A 468 26.32 -4.89 -4.20
C VAL A 468 27.32 -5.81 -3.50
N PRO A 469 27.03 -7.12 -3.27
CA PRO A 469 27.97 -8.05 -2.68
C PRO A 469 29.33 -8.03 -3.40
N ASP A 470 30.41 -7.98 -2.61
CA ASP A 470 31.80 -7.92 -3.07
C ASP A 470 32.21 -6.61 -3.80
N ALA A 471 31.39 -5.60 -3.83
CA ALA A 471 31.75 -4.29 -4.40
C ALA A 471 32.69 -3.51 -3.48
N GLU A 472 33.71 -2.87 -4.06
CA GLU A 472 34.69 -2.02 -3.34
C GLU A 472 34.35 -0.52 -3.51
N VAL A 473 33.07 -0.13 -3.24
CA VAL A 473 32.65 1.26 -3.30
C VAL A 473 32.98 1.99 -1.97
N THR A 474 33.46 3.23 -2.06
CA THR A 474 33.82 4.06 -0.90
C THR A 474 32.88 5.26 -0.75
N PRO A 475 32.75 5.84 0.47
CA PRO A 475 31.93 7.06 0.64
C PRO A 475 32.38 8.21 -0.25
N GLU A 476 33.69 8.33 -0.47
CA GLU A 476 34.27 9.36 -1.34
C GLU A 476 33.91 9.13 -2.81
N ALA A 477 33.86 7.87 -3.27
CA ALA A 477 33.43 7.52 -4.63
C ALA A 477 31.96 7.86 -4.86
N VAL A 478 31.08 7.53 -3.90
CA VAL A 478 29.65 7.86 -3.95
C VAL A 478 29.45 9.39 -4.00
N LYS A 479 30.14 10.15 -3.14
CA LYS A 479 30.06 11.61 -3.15
C LYS A 479 30.53 12.20 -4.47
N ALA A 480 31.64 11.69 -5.01
CA ALA A 480 32.19 12.15 -6.29
C ALA A 480 31.23 11.85 -7.43
N TYR A 481 30.62 10.66 -7.47
CA TYR A 481 29.62 10.28 -8.46
C TYR A 481 28.40 11.22 -8.43
N CYS A 482 27.86 11.49 -7.23
CA CYS A 482 26.77 12.44 -7.09
C CYS A 482 27.18 13.87 -7.48
N LEU A 483 28.36 14.32 -7.12
CA LEU A 483 28.85 15.67 -7.45
C LEU A 483 29.11 15.86 -8.96
N GLU A 484 29.45 14.80 -9.68
CA GLU A 484 29.63 14.83 -11.11
C GLU A 484 28.30 14.94 -11.88
N ASN A 485 27.23 14.39 -11.31
CA ASN A 485 25.93 14.27 -11.98
C ASN A 485 24.84 15.21 -11.44
N LEU A 486 25.04 15.80 -10.24
CA LEU A 486 24.08 16.71 -9.59
C LEU A 486 24.69 18.07 -9.28
N ALA A 487 23.82 19.07 -9.08
CA ALA A 487 24.23 20.37 -8.59
C ALA A 487 24.94 20.25 -7.23
N GLU A 488 25.95 21.11 -6.97
CA GLU A 488 26.81 21.03 -5.77
C GLU A 488 26.03 21.04 -4.44
N TYR A 489 24.89 21.72 -4.36
CA TYR A 489 24.09 21.78 -3.13
C TYR A 489 23.30 20.48 -2.87
N LYS A 490 23.05 19.65 -3.87
CA LYS A 490 22.27 18.41 -3.81
C LYS A 490 23.10 17.19 -3.38
N HIS A 491 24.41 17.15 -3.68
CA HIS A 491 25.21 15.96 -3.41
C HIS A 491 25.27 15.59 -1.90
N PRO A 492 25.28 14.31 -1.54
CA PRO A 492 25.42 13.86 -0.16
C PRO A 492 26.77 14.30 0.42
N ARG A 493 26.73 15.02 1.53
CA ARG A 493 27.96 15.39 2.25
C ARG A 493 28.43 14.29 3.19
N GLU A 494 27.51 13.43 3.57
CA GLU A 494 27.79 12.25 4.35
C GLU A 494 27.22 11.00 3.66
N VAL A 495 28.00 9.92 3.70
CA VAL A 495 27.62 8.61 3.19
C VAL A 495 27.90 7.57 4.25
N SER A 496 26.94 6.73 4.56
CA SER A 496 27.11 5.58 5.45
C SER A 496 26.71 4.31 4.73
N PHE A 497 27.55 3.29 4.78
CA PHE A 497 27.19 1.96 4.31
C PHE A 497 26.45 1.20 5.40
N ILE A 498 25.42 0.47 4.99
CA ILE A 498 24.61 -0.41 5.84
C ILE A 498 24.33 -1.71 5.10
N ASP A 499 24.08 -2.77 5.85
CA ASP A 499 23.80 -4.08 5.28
C ASP A 499 22.40 -4.13 4.61
N GLU A 500 21.42 -3.43 5.19
CA GLU A 500 20.05 -3.33 4.68
C GLU A 500 19.36 -2.03 5.12
N LEU A 501 18.46 -1.51 4.28
CA LEU A 501 17.59 -0.39 4.63
C LEU A 501 16.44 -0.84 5.54
N PRO A 502 16.10 -0.10 6.61
CA PRO A 502 14.93 -0.38 7.42
C PRO A 502 13.67 -0.15 6.56
N ARG A 503 12.82 -1.19 6.44
CA ARG A 503 11.60 -1.13 5.66
C ARG A 503 10.39 -1.52 6.49
N THR A 504 9.25 -0.97 6.12
CA THR A 504 7.95 -1.46 6.59
C THR A 504 7.67 -2.84 5.98
N THR A 505 6.66 -3.55 6.51
CA THR A 505 6.15 -4.80 5.92
C THR A 505 5.63 -4.64 4.49
N THR A 506 5.36 -3.41 4.08
CA THR A 506 4.97 -3.05 2.71
C THR A 506 6.16 -2.63 1.84
N GLY A 507 7.40 -2.90 2.28
CA GLY A 507 8.63 -2.60 1.54
C GLY A 507 9.07 -1.13 1.55
N LYS A 508 8.34 -0.22 2.20
CA LYS A 508 8.65 1.22 2.22
C LYS A 508 9.79 1.53 3.19
N VAL A 509 10.80 2.27 2.72
CA VAL A 509 11.93 2.69 3.56
C VAL A 509 11.46 3.58 4.72
N GLN A 510 11.90 3.23 5.93
CA GLN A 510 11.61 3.97 7.16
C GLN A 510 12.67 5.05 7.41
N LYS A 511 12.61 6.15 6.64
CA LYS A 511 13.59 7.26 6.71
C LYS A 511 13.75 7.85 8.12
N PHE A 512 12.73 7.76 8.98
CA PHE A 512 12.83 8.22 10.36
C PHE A 512 13.82 7.37 11.19
N GLU A 513 13.84 6.04 10.99
CA GLU A 513 14.81 5.17 11.68
C GLU A 513 16.24 5.46 11.26
N LEU A 514 16.45 5.80 9.98
CA LEU A 514 17.77 6.20 9.49
C LEU A 514 18.24 7.50 10.16
N ARG A 515 17.34 8.47 10.36
CA ARG A 515 17.63 9.70 11.11
C ARG A 515 17.93 9.43 12.58
N GLU A 516 17.17 8.54 13.24
CA GLU A 516 17.41 8.14 14.63
C GLU A 516 18.74 7.40 14.80
N ARG A 517 19.09 6.49 13.88
CA ARG A 517 20.40 5.81 13.86
C ARG A 517 21.55 6.83 13.74
N ASP A 518 21.40 7.82 12.88
CA ASP A 518 22.40 8.89 12.74
C ASP A 518 22.52 9.73 14.01
N ALA A 519 21.42 10.17 14.60
CA ALA A 519 21.40 10.93 15.85
C ALA A 519 22.05 10.16 17.01
N ALA A 520 21.80 8.85 17.11
CA ALA A 520 22.44 7.99 18.11
C ALA A 520 23.96 7.90 17.93
N ILE A 521 24.45 7.81 16.69
CA ILE A 521 25.89 7.78 16.37
C ILE A 521 26.56 9.12 16.69
N ARG A 522 25.88 10.24 16.43
CA ARG A 522 26.38 11.59 16.71
C ARG A 522 26.35 11.96 18.20
N GLY A 523 25.64 11.20 19.02
CA GLY A 523 25.50 11.48 20.46
C GLY A 523 24.44 12.57 20.76
N ASP A 524 23.57 12.90 19.83
CA ASP A 524 22.50 13.90 19.94
C ASP A 524 21.22 13.32 20.56
N ASN A 525 21.32 12.41 21.52
CA ASN A 525 20.18 11.95 22.31
C ASN A 525 19.69 13.08 23.22
N LYS A 526 18.66 13.83 22.79
CA LYS A 526 17.83 14.69 23.63
C LYS A 526 16.44 14.10 23.80
#